data_c67c37efc2a1b736b01725bbc2adbd63
#
_entry.id   c67c37efc2a1b736b01725bbc2adbd63
#
_cell.length_a   1.000
_cell.length_b   1.000
_cell.length_c   1.000
_cell.angle_alpha   90.00
_cell.angle_beta   90.00
_cell.angle_gamma   90.00
#
_symmetry.space_group_name_H-M   'P 1'
#
loop_
_entity.id
_entity.type
_entity.pdbx_description
1 polymer ?
#
loop_
_entity_poly.entity_id
_entity_poly.type
_entity_poly.pdbx_seq_one_letter_code
_entity_poly.pdbx_strand_id
1 'polypeptide(L)'
;TNTLTARDLAQGWGEPRLTAVLAPVDFDWAVRRFLRANRPAALVIIENELWPNRIAACHAAGVPVLVAGARLSEHTARGLARVPSLVRPMLGAITWLSAQDAASEQRYRDHGVDPLRIGPVVSLKAVARGRSSTVPSPLAWARPLTLLAASTHEGEEALVLDAFLAARDRVPLLRWIVAP
;
A
#
# COMPACT_ATOMS: atom_id res chain seq x y z
N THR A 1 0.27 -11.45 7.00
CA THR A 1 0.23 -11.31 5.53
C THR A 1 -0.99 -11.98 4.93
N ASN A 2 -1.48 -11.52 3.76
CA ASN A 2 -2.69 -12.05 3.11
C ASN A 2 -2.38 -13.07 1.99
N THR A 3 -1.11 -13.26 1.62
CA THR A 3 -0.72 -14.18 0.53
C THR A 3 0.35 -15.18 0.97
N LEU A 4 0.34 -16.36 0.34
CA LEU A 4 1.37 -17.38 0.56
C LEU A 4 2.76 -16.86 0.19
N THR A 5 2.89 -16.20 -0.97
CA THR A 5 4.15 -15.62 -1.43
C THR A 5 4.75 -14.63 -0.43
N ALA A 6 3.93 -13.73 0.14
CA ALA A 6 4.40 -12.77 1.12
C ALA A 6 4.78 -13.44 2.46
N ARG A 7 4.07 -14.51 2.85
CA ARG A 7 4.44 -15.32 4.02
C ARG A 7 5.80 -15.98 3.82
N ASP A 8 5.97 -16.65 2.68
CA ASP A 8 7.20 -17.39 2.38
C ASP A 8 8.40 -16.46 2.25
N LEU A 9 8.21 -15.28 1.64
CA LEU A 9 9.21 -14.23 1.60
C LEU A 9 9.63 -13.77 3.02
N ALA A 10 8.66 -13.49 3.88
CA ALA A 10 8.92 -13.04 5.24
C ALA A 10 9.60 -14.13 6.11
N GLN A 11 9.23 -15.39 5.93
CA GLN A 11 9.92 -16.52 6.57
C GLN A 11 11.37 -16.63 6.11
N GLY A 12 11.64 -16.35 4.82
CA GLY A 12 12.99 -16.38 4.25
C GLY A 12 13.95 -15.31 4.79
N TRP A 13 13.44 -14.30 5.51
CA TRP A 13 14.31 -13.26 6.12
C TRP A 13 15.16 -13.80 7.28
N GLY A 14 14.82 -14.95 7.87
CA GLY A 14 15.59 -15.57 8.94
C GLY A 14 15.63 -14.76 10.24
N GLU A 15 14.72 -13.80 10.45
CA GLU A 15 14.65 -13.00 11.68
C GLU A 15 14.00 -13.81 12.81
N PRO A 16 14.72 -14.16 13.88
CA PRO A 16 14.21 -15.06 14.94
C PRO A 16 12.98 -14.52 15.68
N ARG A 17 12.77 -13.20 15.68
CA ARG A 17 11.64 -12.53 16.34
C ARG A 17 10.41 -12.39 15.42
N LEU A 18 10.51 -12.82 14.16
CA LEU A 18 9.44 -12.73 13.17
C LEU A 18 8.76 -14.10 13.02
N THR A 19 7.46 -14.12 13.23
CA THR A 19 6.61 -15.26 12.87
C THR A 19 5.67 -14.85 11.73
N ALA A 20 5.91 -15.39 10.55
CA ALA A 20 5.10 -15.09 9.38
C ALA A 20 3.96 -16.11 9.24
N VAL A 21 2.73 -15.62 9.35
CA VAL A 21 1.50 -16.43 9.22
C VAL A 21 0.54 -15.77 8.24
N LEU A 22 -0.39 -16.58 7.70
CA LEU A 22 -1.51 -16.02 6.94
C LEU A 22 -2.47 -15.32 7.90
N ALA A 23 -2.92 -14.15 7.48
CA ALA A 23 -3.99 -13.46 8.20
C ALA A 23 -5.29 -14.27 8.12
N PRO A 24 -6.13 -14.24 9.16
CA PRO A 24 -7.43 -14.87 9.10
C PRO A 24 -8.30 -14.21 8.03
N VAL A 25 -9.20 -14.98 7.42
CA VAL A 25 -10.28 -14.41 6.61
C VAL A 25 -11.09 -13.43 7.46
N ASP A 26 -11.60 -12.35 6.84
CA ASP A 26 -12.26 -11.26 7.59
C ASP A 26 -13.70 -11.61 8.00
N PHE A 27 -13.88 -12.77 8.63
CA PHE A 27 -15.09 -13.16 9.35
C PHE A 27 -14.89 -12.98 10.86
N ASP A 28 -15.89 -12.45 11.55
CA ASP A 28 -15.81 -12.13 12.97
C ASP A 28 -15.30 -13.30 13.83
N TRP A 29 -15.84 -14.52 13.64
CA TRP A 29 -15.41 -15.71 14.37
C TRP A 29 -13.94 -16.09 14.13
N ALA A 30 -13.47 -15.95 12.88
CA ALA A 30 -12.09 -16.30 12.51
C ALA A 30 -11.10 -15.30 13.10
N VAL A 31 -11.42 -14.01 13.01
CA VAL A 31 -10.62 -12.94 13.59
C VAL A 31 -10.56 -13.05 15.11
N ARG A 32 -11.68 -13.24 15.80
CA ARG A 32 -11.71 -13.41 17.26
C ARG A 32 -10.93 -14.65 17.71
N ARG A 33 -11.01 -15.75 16.97
CA ARG A 33 -10.19 -16.95 17.25
C ARG A 33 -8.71 -16.62 17.14
N PHE A 34 -8.30 -15.93 16.06
CA PHE A 34 -6.91 -15.50 15.84
C PHE A 34 -6.40 -14.59 16.96
N LEU A 35 -7.19 -13.58 17.36
CA LEU A 35 -6.83 -12.66 18.45
C LEU A 35 -6.66 -13.38 19.79
N ARG A 36 -7.57 -14.32 20.13
CA ARG A 36 -7.45 -15.12 21.35
C ARG A 36 -6.21 -16.00 21.39
N ALA A 37 -5.84 -16.58 20.22
CA ALA A 37 -4.68 -17.46 20.13
C ALA A 37 -3.36 -16.67 20.22
N ASN A 38 -3.29 -15.48 19.61
CA ASN A 38 -2.05 -14.72 19.46
C ASN A 38 -1.88 -13.59 20.49
N ARG A 39 -2.97 -13.10 21.09
CA ARG A 39 -3.00 -12.00 22.09
C ARG A 39 -2.11 -10.82 21.67
N PRO A 40 -2.30 -10.23 20.50
CA PRO A 40 -1.41 -9.18 20.01
C PRO A 40 -1.53 -7.92 20.90
N ALA A 41 -0.40 -7.25 21.13
CA ALA A 41 -0.36 -5.97 21.84
C ALA A 41 -0.87 -4.81 20.96
N ALA A 42 -0.77 -4.93 19.64
CA ALA A 42 -1.27 -3.96 18.66
C ALA A 42 -1.51 -4.63 17.31
N LEU A 43 -2.40 -4.06 16.51
CA LEU A 43 -2.53 -4.34 15.07
C LEU A 43 -1.89 -3.19 14.30
N VAL A 44 -0.88 -3.47 13.48
CA VAL A 44 -0.31 -2.51 12.54
C VAL A 44 -0.71 -2.88 11.12
N ILE A 45 -1.43 -1.98 10.47
CA ILE A 45 -1.88 -2.12 9.08
C ILE A 45 -0.98 -1.25 8.20
N ILE A 46 -0.52 -1.82 7.11
CA ILE A 46 0.28 -1.11 6.11
C ILE A 46 -0.59 -0.82 4.88
N GLU A 47 -0.53 0.41 4.42
CA GLU A 47 -1.29 0.92 3.26
C GLU A 47 -2.83 0.81 3.46
N ASN A 48 -3.54 0.06 2.59
CA ASN A 48 -5.00 0.08 2.49
C ASN A 48 -5.69 -1.21 2.97
N GLU A 49 -5.05 -2.02 3.76
CA GLU A 49 -5.59 -3.29 4.25
C GLU A 49 -6.62 -3.09 5.39
N LEU A 50 -7.59 -2.18 5.15
CA LEU A 50 -8.66 -1.85 6.10
C LEU A 50 -9.78 -2.91 6.06
N TRP A 51 -9.62 -3.96 6.84
CA TRP A 51 -10.57 -5.06 6.95
C TRP A 51 -11.55 -4.80 8.12
N PRO A 52 -12.86 -4.57 7.84
CA PRO A 52 -13.80 -4.09 8.84
C PRO A 52 -13.93 -4.98 10.08
N ASN A 53 -14.07 -6.29 9.91
CA ASN A 53 -14.21 -7.20 11.04
C ASN A 53 -12.92 -7.32 11.86
N ARG A 54 -11.76 -7.25 11.20
CA ARG A 54 -10.46 -7.26 11.88
C ARG A 54 -10.28 -6.03 12.75
N ILE A 55 -10.59 -4.85 12.22
CA ILE A 55 -10.52 -3.58 12.96
C ILE A 55 -11.52 -3.58 14.12
N ALA A 56 -12.78 -3.96 13.88
CA ALA A 56 -13.82 -4.01 14.89
C ALA A 56 -13.49 -5.00 16.02
N ALA A 57 -13.01 -6.19 15.70
CA ALA A 57 -12.63 -7.19 16.70
C ALA A 57 -11.42 -6.76 17.54
N CYS A 58 -10.41 -6.11 16.94
CA CYS A 58 -9.31 -5.52 17.69
C CYS A 58 -9.79 -4.44 18.65
N HIS A 59 -10.62 -3.51 18.17
CA HIS A 59 -11.20 -2.46 18.99
C HIS A 59 -12.00 -3.02 20.18
N ALA A 60 -12.88 -3.99 19.92
CA ALA A 60 -13.67 -4.66 20.97
C ALA A 60 -12.81 -5.43 21.99
N ALA A 61 -11.63 -5.88 21.59
CA ALA A 61 -10.67 -6.57 22.47
C ALA A 61 -9.68 -5.62 23.18
N GLY A 62 -9.81 -4.29 22.99
CA GLY A 62 -8.87 -3.30 23.54
C GLY A 62 -7.49 -3.31 22.88
N VAL A 63 -7.36 -3.93 21.71
CA VAL A 63 -6.12 -3.96 20.93
C VAL A 63 -6.03 -2.73 20.06
N PRO A 64 -5.05 -1.84 20.26
CA PRO A 64 -4.91 -0.63 19.47
C PRO A 64 -4.65 -0.94 17.99
N VAL A 65 -5.28 -0.17 17.11
CA VAL A 65 -5.15 -0.30 15.64
C VAL A 65 -4.38 0.89 15.10
N LEU A 66 -3.23 0.63 14.51
CA LEU A 66 -2.34 1.62 13.92
C LEU A 66 -2.31 1.41 12.40
N VAL A 67 -2.42 2.49 11.63
CA VAL A 67 -2.35 2.43 10.16
C VAL A 67 -1.18 3.28 9.69
N ALA A 68 -0.24 2.69 8.95
CA ALA A 68 0.94 3.37 8.46
C ALA A 68 0.98 3.42 6.94
N GLY A 69 1.29 4.59 6.37
CA GLY A 69 1.33 4.82 4.93
C GLY A 69 -0.05 4.68 4.28
N ALA A 70 -1.11 5.06 4.99
CA ALA A 70 -2.49 4.92 4.55
C ALA A 70 -2.73 5.69 3.25
N ARG A 71 -3.21 4.99 2.22
CA ARG A 71 -3.58 5.59 0.95
C ARG A 71 -5.09 5.54 0.78
N LEU A 72 -5.69 6.66 0.42
CA LEU A 72 -7.11 6.71 0.07
C LEU A 72 -7.29 7.44 -1.26
N SER A 73 -7.54 6.67 -2.33
CA SER A 73 -7.80 7.26 -3.64
C SER A 73 -9.15 7.97 -3.64
N GLU A 74 -9.32 8.94 -4.53
CA GLU A 74 -10.60 9.64 -4.69
C GLU A 74 -11.74 8.68 -5.08
N HIS A 75 -11.45 7.70 -5.93
CA HIS A 75 -12.42 6.68 -6.32
C HIS A 75 -12.89 5.87 -5.10
N THR A 76 -11.96 5.41 -4.26
CA THR A 76 -12.28 4.67 -3.03
C THR A 76 -13.04 5.56 -2.04
N ALA A 77 -12.61 6.81 -1.84
CA ALA A 77 -13.29 7.75 -0.97
C ALA A 77 -14.75 7.98 -1.37
N ARG A 78 -15.02 8.15 -2.67
CA ARG A 78 -16.40 8.23 -3.18
C ARG A 78 -17.21 6.95 -2.92
N GLY A 79 -16.57 5.79 -2.99
CA GLY A 79 -17.20 4.51 -2.61
C GLY A 79 -17.56 4.46 -1.14
N LEU A 80 -16.63 4.83 -0.26
CA LEU A 80 -16.83 4.86 1.20
C LEU A 80 -17.94 5.84 1.62
N ALA A 81 -18.07 6.97 0.93
CA ALA A 81 -19.13 7.95 1.19
C ALA A 81 -20.56 7.40 1.00
N ARG A 82 -20.72 6.30 0.26
CA ARG A 82 -22.02 5.65 0.01
C ARG A 82 -22.47 4.76 1.17
N VAL A 83 -21.56 4.37 2.07
CA VAL A 83 -21.83 3.45 3.18
C VAL A 83 -21.32 3.99 4.52
N PRO A 84 -21.72 5.19 4.92
CA PRO A 84 -21.17 5.88 6.09
C PRO A 84 -21.42 5.14 7.41
N SER A 85 -22.51 4.37 7.51
CA SER A 85 -22.84 3.56 8.69
C SER A 85 -21.84 2.45 8.98
N LEU A 86 -21.15 1.95 7.95
CA LEU A 86 -20.07 0.97 8.09
C LEU A 86 -18.71 1.66 8.28
N VAL A 87 -18.46 2.72 7.51
CA VAL A 87 -17.15 3.38 7.42
C VAL A 87 -16.82 4.15 8.70
N ARG A 88 -17.74 4.93 9.24
CA ARG A 88 -17.49 5.75 10.43
C ARG A 88 -17.09 4.94 11.66
N PRO A 89 -17.80 3.85 12.04
CA PRO A 89 -17.37 3.01 13.16
C PRO A 89 -16.00 2.36 12.92
N MET A 90 -15.73 1.89 11.69
CA MET A 90 -14.46 1.29 11.32
C MET A 90 -13.31 2.29 11.45
N LEU A 91 -13.44 3.47 10.87
CA LEU A 91 -12.41 4.51 10.94
C LEU A 91 -12.28 5.08 12.37
N GLY A 92 -13.40 5.20 13.10
CA GLY A 92 -13.40 5.62 14.51
C GLY A 92 -12.71 4.63 15.46
N ALA A 93 -12.56 3.37 15.07
CA ALA A 93 -11.83 2.35 15.81
C ALA A 93 -10.30 2.41 15.62
N ILE A 94 -9.81 3.19 14.65
CA ILE A 94 -8.37 3.40 14.44
C ILE A 94 -7.81 4.28 15.53
N THR A 95 -6.77 3.80 16.21
CA THR A 95 -6.11 4.51 17.31
C THR A 95 -5.13 5.55 16.79
N TRP A 96 -4.45 5.28 15.69
CA TRP A 96 -3.50 6.18 15.05
C TRP A 96 -3.39 5.89 13.54
N LEU A 97 -3.29 6.94 12.72
CA LEU A 97 -3.17 6.85 11.28
C LEU A 97 -2.11 7.81 10.76
N SER A 98 -1.19 7.32 9.93
CA SER A 98 -0.28 8.13 9.12
C SER A 98 -0.61 7.90 7.65
N ALA A 99 -0.98 8.94 6.94
CA ALA A 99 -1.25 8.85 5.51
C ALA A 99 0.05 8.90 4.68
N GLN A 100 0.00 8.37 3.47
CA GLN A 100 1.16 8.41 2.57
C GLN A 100 1.36 9.79 1.91
N ASP A 101 0.29 10.58 1.80
CA ASP A 101 0.26 11.91 1.18
C ASP A 101 -0.84 12.79 1.80
N ALA A 102 -0.74 14.11 1.62
CA ALA A 102 -1.67 15.08 2.18
C ALA A 102 -3.11 14.92 1.63
N ALA A 103 -3.26 14.49 0.38
CA ALA A 103 -4.58 14.28 -0.21
C ALA A 103 -5.29 13.07 0.41
N SER A 104 -4.57 12.00 0.70
CA SER A 104 -5.10 10.84 1.44
C SER A 104 -5.43 11.23 2.88
N GLU A 105 -4.58 12.00 3.57
CA GLU A 105 -4.85 12.51 4.91
C GLU A 105 -6.16 13.30 4.96
N GLN A 106 -6.33 14.26 4.04
CA GLN A 106 -7.55 15.06 4.00
C GLN A 106 -8.80 14.19 3.80
N ARG A 107 -8.74 13.19 2.89
CA ARG A 107 -9.86 12.27 2.67
C ARG A 107 -10.20 11.45 3.91
N TYR A 108 -9.21 11.00 4.69
CA TYR A 108 -9.47 10.31 5.96
C TYR A 108 -10.14 11.22 6.99
N ARG A 109 -9.75 12.49 7.08
CA ARG A 109 -10.43 13.51 7.91
C ARG A 109 -11.88 13.67 7.49
N ASP A 110 -12.14 13.82 6.19
CA ASP A 110 -13.48 14.00 5.64
C ASP A 110 -14.40 12.79 5.91
N HIS A 111 -13.82 11.59 6.06
CA HIS A 111 -14.54 10.35 6.39
C HIS A 111 -14.65 10.07 7.88
N GLY A 112 -14.18 10.99 8.74
CA GLY A 112 -14.42 10.97 10.18
C GLY A 112 -13.31 10.36 11.04
N VAL A 113 -12.08 10.28 10.52
CA VAL A 113 -10.91 10.03 11.38
C VAL A 113 -10.65 11.27 12.23
N ASP A 114 -10.56 11.10 13.54
CA ASP A 114 -10.25 12.16 14.49
C ASP A 114 -8.90 12.80 14.15
N PRO A 115 -8.80 14.12 13.91
CA PRO A 115 -7.55 14.82 13.65
C PRO A 115 -6.45 14.56 14.69
N LEU A 116 -6.81 14.35 15.96
CA LEU A 116 -5.86 14.06 17.04
C LEU A 116 -5.21 12.68 16.92
N ARG A 117 -5.76 11.80 16.10
CA ARG A 117 -5.25 10.47 15.83
C ARG A 117 -4.45 10.40 14.54
N ILE A 118 -4.33 11.50 13.81
CA ILE A 118 -3.57 11.56 12.56
C ILE A 118 -2.15 12.03 12.86
N GLY A 119 -1.20 11.16 12.57
CA GLY A 119 0.23 11.44 12.64
C GLY A 119 0.78 12.08 11.37
N PRO A 120 2.09 12.31 11.31
CA PRO A 120 2.74 12.92 10.14
C PRO A 120 2.53 12.10 8.87
N VAL A 121 2.50 12.76 7.72
CA VAL A 121 2.47 12.11 6.41
C VAL A 121 3.80 11.37 6.17
N VAL A 122 3.73 10.07 5.90
CA VAL A 122 4.91 9.22 5.68
C VAL A 122 4.68 8.29 4.49
N SER A 123 5.47 8.48 3.44
CA SER A 123 5.54 7.54 2.33
C SER A 123 6.54 6.42 2.63
N LEU A 124 6.06 5.25 3.00
CA LEU A 124 6.91 4.09 3.29
C LEU A 124 7.77 3.67 2.10
N LYS A 125 7.25 3.82 0.87
CA LYS A 125 8.00 3.54 -0.36
C LYS A 125 9.16 4.51 -0.58
N ALA A 126 9.00 5.79 -0.21
CA ALA A 126 10.07 6.78 -0.29
C ALA A 126 11.18 6.49 0.73
N VAL A 127 10.81 6.10 1.95
CA VAL A 127 11.79 5.71 3.00
C VAL A 127 12.57 4.46 2.58
N ALA A 128 11.92 3.47 1.99
CA ALA A 128 12.58 2.26 1.50
C ALA A 128 13.58 2.56 0.37
N ARG A 129 13.24 3.49 -0.55
CA ARG A 129 14.13 3.91 -1.64
C ARG A 129 15.37 4.65 -1.15
N GLY A 130 15.29 5.42 -0.07
CA GLY A 130 16.43 6.15 0.51
C GLY A 130 17.54 5.24 1.06
N ARG A 131 17.29 3.94 1.25
CA ARG A 131 18.28 2.94 1.65
C ARG A 131 19.01 2.25 0.50
N SER A 132 18.53 2.39 -0.73
CA SER A 132 19.15 1.80 -1.93
C SER A 132 19.68 2.92 -2.85
N SER A 133 20.68 3.63 -2.39
CA SER A 133 21.37 4.66 -3.20
C SER A 133 22.59 4.08 -3.94
N THR A 134 22.44 2.98 -4.62
CA THR A 134 23.28 2.73 -5.79
C THR A 134 22.60 3.43 -6.97
N VAL A 135 22.92 4.70 -7.16
CA VAL A 135 22.68 5.34 -8.45
C VAL A 135 23.39 4.46 -9.47
N PRO A 136 22.69 3.87 -10.45
CA PRO A 136 23.38 3.14 -11.49
C PRO A 136 24.40 4.10 -12.12
N SER A 137 25.66 3.67 -12.20
CA SER A 137 26.69 4.39 -12.94
C SER A 137 26.10 4.83 -14.29
N PRO A 138 26.41 6.02 -14.80
CA PRO A 138 25.93 6.47 -16.09
C PRO A 138 26.14 5.33 -17.08
N LEU A 139 25.05 4.77 -17.59
CA LEU A 139 25.08 3.69 -18.54
C LEU A 139 25.99 4.13 -19.69
N ALA A 140 27.10 3.43 -19.89
CA ALA A 140 27.87 3.60 -21.09
C ALA A 140 26.93 3.29 -22.27
N TRP A 141 26.59 4.32 -23.04
CA TRP A 141 25.60 4.30 -24.14
C TRP A 141 26.04 3.46 -25.36
N ALA A 142 26.86 2.42 -25.13
CA ALA A 142 27.38 1.52 -26.15
C ALA A 142 26.39 0.41 -26.58
N ARG A 143 25.16 0.40 -26.05
CA ARG A 143 24.13 -0.60 -26.38
C ARG A 143 22.86 0.07 -26.89
N PRO A 144 22.06 -0.61 -27.73
CA PRO A 144 20.78 -0.10 -28.17
C PRO A 144 19.94 0.26 -26.94
N LEU A 145 19.49 1.51 -26.87
CA LEU A 145 18.59 1.95 -25.79
C LEU A 145 17.27 1.20 -25.88
N THR A 146 16.79 0.74 -24.73
CA THR A 146 15.47 0.12 -24.63
C THR A 146 14.60 0.94 -23.71
N LEU A 147 13.46 1.42 -24.20
CA LEU A 147 12.40 2.00 -23.43
C LEU A 147 11.46 0.89 -22.96
N LEU A 148 11.34 0.71 -21.66
CA LEU A 148 10.37 -0.22 -21.06
C LEU A 148 9.21 0.57 -20.47
N ALA A 149 8.00 0.39 -21.01
CA ALA A 149 6.74 0.84 -20.42
C ALA A 149 6.13 -0.34 -19.68
N ALA A 150 6.10 -0.26 -18.35
CA ALA A 150 5.61 -1.32 -17.48
C ALA A 150 4.40 -0.85 -16.67
N SER A 151 3.44 -1.77 -16.46
CA SER A 151 2.17 -1.50 -15.77
C SER A 151 1.39 -0.35 -16.41
N THR A 152 1.30 -0.35 -17.71
CA THR A 152 0.50 0.61 -18.47
C THR A 152 -0.99 0.27 -18.36
N HIS A 153 -1.81 1.31 -18.39
CA HIS A 153 -3.26 1.20 -18.41
C HIS A 153 -3.79 1.61 -19.78
N GLU A 154 -5.02 1.23 -20.06
CA GLU A 154 -5.70 1.53 -21.32
C GLU A 154 -5.57 3.02 -21.70
N GLY A 155 -5.01 3.28 -22.88
CA GLY A 155 -4.74 4.61 -23.42
C GLY A 155 -3.33 5.15 -23.13
N GLU A 156 -2.60 4.65 -22.15
CA GLU A 156 -1.23 5.10 -21.85
C GLU A 156 -0.24 4.59 -22.89
N GLU A 157 -0.49 3.40 -23.46
CA GLU A 157 0.35 2.82 -24.52
C GLU A 157 0.44 3.72 -25.75
N ALA A 158 -0.65 4.38 -26.13
CA ALA A 158 -0.68 5.30 -27.25
C ALA A 158 0.24 6.50 -27.02
N LEU A 159 0.19 7.10 -25.82
CA LEU A 159 1.06 8.23 -25.44
C LEU A 159 2.54 7.84 -25.45
N VAL A 160 2.86 6.64 -24.93
CA VAL A 160 4.24 6.13 -24.92
C VAL A 160 4.71 5.81 -26.34
N LEU A 161 3.84 5.27 -27.21
CA LEU A 161 4.15 5.00 -28.60
C LEU A 161 4.46 6.30 -29.35
N ASP A 162 3.66 7.33 -29.19
CA ASP A 162 3.88 8.63 -29.83
C ASP A 162 5.22 9.25 -29.38
N ALA A 163 5.53 9.20 -28.09
CA ALA A 163 6.80 9.64 -27.56
C ALA A 163 7.99 8.81 -28.10
N PHE A 164 7.83 7.48 -28.21
CA PHE A 164 8.82 6.60 -28.79
C PHE A 164 9.08 6.94 -30.26
N LEU A 165 8.04 7.12 -31.06
CA LEU A 165 8.16 7.46 -32.48
C LEU A 165 8.87 8.81 -32.66
N ALA A 166 8.54 9.82 -31.86
CA ALA A 166 9.20 11.13 -31.88
C ALA A 166 10.69 11.06 -31.48
N ALA A 167 11.04 10.14 -30.57
CA ALA A 167 12.42 9.95 -30.12
C ALA A 167 13.28 9.12 -31.08
N ARG A 168 12.69 8.18 -31.80
CA ARG A 168 13.38 7.21 -32.66
C ARG A 168 14.26 7.86 -33.74
N ASP A 169 13.82 8.98 -34.28
CA ASP A 169 14.58 9.72 -35.30
C ASP A 169 15.86 10.36 -34.75
N ARG A 170 15.89 10.63 -33.46
CA ARG A 170 17.03 11.23 -32.74
C ARG A 170 17.92 10.20 -32.05
N VAL A 171 17.39 9.01 -31.79
CA VAL A 171 18.08 7.92 -31.09
C VAL A 171 18.04 6.66 -31.96
N PRO A 172 19.03 6.47 -32.84
CA PRO A 172 19.12 5.28 -33.69
C PRO A 172 19.14 4.00 -32.81
N LEU A 173 18.47 2.96 -33.27
CA LEU A 173 18.37 1.66 -32.58
C LEU A 173 17.59 1.67 -31.25
N LEU A 174 16.78 2.72 -30.96
CA LEU A 174 15.87 2.71 -29.83
C LEU A 174 14.89 1.53 -29.97
N ARG A 175 14.76 0.75 -28.92
CA ARG A 175 13.78 -0.35 -28.81
C ARG A 175 12.70 0.01 -27.83
N TRP A 176 11.53 -0.52 -28.04
CA TRP A 176 10.40 -0.37 -27.12
C TRP A 176 9.85 -1.73 -26.70
N ILE A 177 9.60 -1.87 -25.40
CA ILE A 177 8.97 -3.03 -24.78
C ILE A 177 7.78 -2.51 -23.97
N VAL A 178 6.62 -3.13 -24.14
CA VAL A 178 5.43 -2.89 -23.35
C VAL A 178 5.15 -4.11 -22.47
N ALA A 179 4.89 -3.87 -21.20
CA ALA A 179 4.47 -4.89 -20.23
C ALA A 179 3.22 -4.35 -19.52
N PRO A 180 2.01 -4.65 -20.07
CA PRO A 180 0.74 -4.21 -19.50
C PRO A 180 0.47 -4.78 -18.13
#